data_4b70d9bf83dcbc8a3038ef98c70a2a8b
#
_entry.id   4b70d9bf83dcbc8a3038ef98c70a2a8b
#
_cell.length_a   1.000
_cell.length_b   1.000
_cell.length_c   1.000
_cell.angle_alpha   90.00
_cell.angle_beta   90.00
_cell.angle_gamma   90.00
#
_symmetry.space_group_name_H-M   'P 1'
#
loop_
_entity.id
_entity.type
_entity.pdbx_description
1 polymer ?
#
loop_
_entity_poly.entity_id
_entity_poly.type
_entity_poly.pdbx_seq_one_letter_code
_entity_poly.pdbx_strand_id
1 'polypeptide(L)'
;MKYLLDTDHISILQWRTGPAFTTLTGRMAPHPRTDLAFSIISLHEQTRGCHAYLQRARTAREVVHGYSLLMQVLRNFTVAPVLSFDDAAATVFAALVAQRLRVRTMDLRIAAIALARGLVVLTRNASDFGQVPGLQIEDWTV
;
A
#
# COMPACT_ATOMS: atom_id res chain seq x y z
N MET A 1 -6.02 15.23 3.61
CA MET A 1 -5.62 13.89 3.15
C MET A 1 -6.19 13.68 1.76
N LYS A 2 -5.33 13.40 0.80
CA LYS A 2 -5.72 13.33 -0.61
C LYS A 2 -5.30 12.03 -1.28
N TYR A 3 -4.20 11.43 -0.84
CA TYR A 3 -3.56 10.31 -1.53
C TYR A 3 -3.36 9.13 -0.61
N LEU A 4 -3.64 7.94 -1.13
CA LEU A 4 -3.38 6.66 -0.48
C LEU A 4 -2.32 5.92 -1.29
N LEU A 5 -1.18 5.61 -0.67
CA LEU A 5 -0.12 4.88 -1.34
C LEU A 5 -0.43 3.39 -1.35
N ASP A 6 -0.40 2.81 -2.56
CA ASP A 6 -0.38 1.36 -2.71
C ASP A 6 0.95 0.79 -2.23
N THR A 7 0.96 -0.50 -1.96
CA THR A 7 2.13 -1.21 -1.43
C THR A 7 3.36 -1.06 -2.32
N ASP A 8 3.20 -0.99 -3.64
CA ASP A 8 4.33 -0.81 -4.57
C ASP A 8 5.05 0.54 -4.37
N HIS A 9 4.30 1.62 -4.16
CA HIS A 9 4.86 2.94 -3.86
C HIS A 9 5.54 2.95 -2.48
N ILE A 10 4.93 2.29 -1.50
CA ILE A 10 5.53 2.15 -0.16
C ILE A 10 6.86 1.39 -0.26
N SER A 11 6.91 0.31 -1.02
CA SER A 11 8.12 -0.48 -1.22
C SER A 11 9.25 0.35 -1.85
N ILE A 12 8.92 1.20 -2.82
CA ILE A 12 9.90 2.08 -3.45
C ILE A 12 10.47 3.08 -2.43
N LEU A 13 9.63 3.65 -1.57
CA LEU A 13 10.10 4.52 -0.49
C LEU A 13 11.04 3.79 0.46
N GLN A 14 10.79 2.51 0.72
CA GLN A 14 11.62 1.69 1.59
C GLN A 14 12.98 1.36 0.98
N TRP A 15 13.07 1.22 -0.36
CA TRP A 15 14.33 0.95 -1.05
C TRP A 15 15.32 2.11 -0.95
N ARG A 16 14.84 3.34 -0.91
CA ARG A 16 15.62 4.58 -0.75
C ARG A 16 16.66 4.80 -1.85
N THR A 17 16.49 4.23 -3.03
CA THR A 17 17.43 4.35 -4.13
C THR A 17 16.73 4.08 -5.46
N GLY A 18 17.35 4.58 -6.54
CA GLY A 18 16.89 4.36 -7.91
C GLY A 18 16.02 5.47 -8.47
N PRO A 19 15.77 5.43 -9.80
CA PRO A 19 15.02 6.47 -10.50
C PRO A 19 13.58 6.62 -9.99
N ALA A 20 12.91 5.51 -9.72
CA ALA A 20 11.54 5.53 -9.20
C ALA A 20 11.46 6.21 -7.84
N PHE A 21 12.42 5.96 -6.94
CA PHE A 21 12.50 6.63 -5.65
C PHE A 21 12.70 8.15 -5.81
N THR A 22 13.61 8.55 -6.68
CA THR A 22 13.89 9.97 -6.94
C THR A 22 12.66 10.68 -7.49
N THR A 23 11.97 10.08 -8.45
CA THR A 23 10.77 10.66 -9.05
C THR A 23 9.64 10.74 -8.02
N LEU A 24 9.40 9.66 -7.27
CA LEU A 24 8.34 9.60 -6.26
C LEU A 24 8.54 10.65 -5.18
N THR A 25 9.74 10.72 -4.59
CA THR A 25 10.03 11.69 -3.53
C THR A 25 9.98 13.13 -4.04
N GLY A 26 10.39 13.37 -5.28
CA GLY A 26 10.29 14.67 -5.93
C GLY A 26 8.84 15.11 -6.09
N ARG A 27 7.94 14.20 -6.46
CA ARG A 27 6.51 14.49 -6.58
C ARG A 27 5.82 14.63 -5.24
N MET A 28 6.31 13.93 -4.21
CA MET A 28 5.77 14.06 -2.84
C MET A 28 6.16 15.37 -2.16
N ALA A 29 7.33 15.91 -2.48
CA ALA A 29 7.91 17.05 -1.76
C ALA A 29 7.00 18.30 -1.68
N PRO A 30 6.23 18.68 -2.73
CA PRO A 30 5.33 19.83 -2.66
C PRO A 30 4.10 19.62 -1.78
N HIS A 31 3.79 18.37 -1.41
CA HIS A 31 2.60 18.03 -0.65
C HIS A 31 2.89 17.97 0.86
N PRO A 32 1.99 18.47 1.71
CA PRO A 32 2.14 18.27 3.14
C PRO A 32 1.97 16.78 3.49
N ARG A 33 2.66 16.34 4.55
CA ARG A 33 2.56 14.95 5.01
C ARG A 33 1.12 14.52 5.31
N THR A 34 0.28 15.46 5.71
CA THR A 34 -1.13 15.23 5.99
C THR A 34 -1.95 14.85 4.77
N ASP A 35 -1.43 15.07 3.56
CA ASP A 35 -2.09 14.66 2.32
C ASP A 35 -1.83 13.21 1.95
N LEU A 36 -0.86 12.56 2.59
CA LEU A 36 -0.42 11.21 2.26
C LEU A 36 -0.80 10.22 3.37
N ALA A 37 -1.26 9.05 2.97
CA ALA A 37 -1.62 8.00 3.91
C ALA A 37 -1.22 6.63 3.39
N PHE A 38 -1.03 5.70 4.32
CA PHE A 38 -0.91 4.26 4.05
C PHE A 38 -2.21 3.58 4.45
N SER A 39 -2.40 2.32 4.05
CA SER A 39 -3.53 1.51 4.50
C SER A 39 -3.06 0.38 5.41
N ILE A 40 -3.96 -0.07 6.28
CA ILE A 40 -3.75 -1.29 7.07
C ILE A 40 -3.56 -2.51 6.17
N ILE A 41 -4.12 -2.49 4.97
CA ILE A 41 -3.98 -3.58 3.99
C ILE A 41 -2.52 -3.70 3.53
N SER A 42 -1.85 -2.58 3.25
CA SER A 42 -0.44 -2.60 2.87
C SER A 42 0.45 -3.11 4.01
N LEU A 43 0.15 -2.73 5.26
CA LEU A 43 0.83 -3.28 6.43
C LEU A 43 0.65 -4.80 6.51
N HIS A 44 -0.57 -5.28 6.31
CA HIS A 44 -0.87 -6.70 6.29
C HIS A 44 -0.09 -7.43 5.18
N GLU A 45 -0.05 -6.90 3.97
CA GLU A 45 0.69 -7.49 2.86
C GLU A 45 2.19 -7.62 3.19
N GLN A 46 2.80 -6.57 3.72
CA GLN A 46 4.23 -6.59 4.04
C GLN A 46 4.53 -7.50 5.24
N THR A 47 3.67 -7.54 6.24
CA THR A 47 3.80 -8.48 7.37
C THR A 47 3.71 -9.93 6.90
N ARG A 48 2.80 -10.23 5.98
CA ARG A 48 2.71 -11.57 5.38
C ARG A 48 3.99 -11.96 4.64
N GLY A 49 4.61 -11.03 3.93
CA GLY A 49 5.90 -11.26 3.28
C GLY A 49 7.00 -11.61 4.28
N CYS A 50 7.07 -10.89 5.40
CA CYS A 50 8.01 -11.18 6.48
C CYS A 50 7.73 -12.56 7.11
N HIS A 51 6.47 -12.86 7.35
CA HIS A 51 6.06 -14.14 7.93
C HIS A 51 6.44 -15.32 7.00
N ALA A 52 6.18 -15.19 5.71
CA ALA A 52 6.55 -16.21 4.73
C ALA A 52 8.07 -16.42 4.68
N TYR A 53 8.86 -15.35 4.75
CA TYR A 53 10.32 -15.44 4.84
C TYR A 53 10.75 -16.22 6.09
N LEU A 54 10.20 -15.85 7.25
CA LEU A 54 10.53 -16.51 8.52
C LEU A 54 10.18 -17.99 8.52
N GLN A 55 9.05 -18.36 7.93
CA GLN A 55 8.67 -19.78 7.82
C GLN A 55 9.61 -20.59 6.95
N ARG A 56 10.27 -20.00 5.96
CA ARG A 56 11.25 -20.69 5.12
C ARG A 56 12.67 -20.61 5.66
N ALA A 57 12.91 -19.81 6.69
CA ALA A 57 14.23 -19.64 7.28
C ALA A 57 14.74 -20.96 7.87
N ARG A 58 15.98 -21.32 7.56
CA ARG A 58 16.64 -22.56 8.01
C ARG A 58 17.87 -22.30 8.88
N THR A 59 18.37 -21.06 8.92
CA THR A 59 19.56 -20.70 9.68
C THR A 59 19.22 -19.59 10.67
N ALA A 60 20.02 -19.46 11.73
CA ALA A 60 19.88 -18.38 12.69
C ALA A 60 20.02 -17.01 12.02
N ARG A 61 20.93 -16.89 11.04
CA ARG A 61 21.12 -15.64 10.29
C ARG A 61 19.86 -15.24 9.51
N GLU A 62 19.20 -16.20 8.88
CA GLU A 62 17.94 -15.95 8.16
C GLU A 62 16.82 -15.51 9.12
N VAL A 63 16.74 -16.12 10.30
CA VAL A 63 15.77 -15.72 11.33
C VAL A 63 16.04 -14.29 11.79
N VAL A 64 17.29 -13.93 12.06
CA VAL A 64 17.69 -12.56 12.42
C VAL A 64 17.28 -11.59 11.30
N HIS A 65 17.56 -11.93 10.05
CA HIS A 65 17.20 -11.08 8.91
C HIS A 65 15.68 -10.91 8.80
N GLY A 66 14.92 -11.99 8.95
CA GLY A 66 13.46 -11.94 8.88
C GLY A 66 12.85 -11.02 9.92
N TYR A 67 13.32 -11.07 11.16
CA TYR A 67 12.86 -10.16 12.22
C TYR A 67 13.35 -8.73 12.01
N SER A 68 14.52 -8.54 11.40
CA SER A 68 14.98 -7.21 10.99
C SER A 68 14.05 -6.60 9.94
N LEU A 69 13.59 -7.39 8.97
CA LEU A 69 12.60 -6.93 7.99
C LEU A 69 11.29 -6.53 8.65
N LEU A 70 10.82 -7.32 9.63
CA LEU A 70 9.60 -7.00 10.36
C LEU A 70 9.75 -5.69 11.16
N MET A 71 10.89 -5.46 11.78
CA MET A 71 11.18 -4.18 12.45
C MET A 71 11.18 -3.01 11.48
N GLN A 72 11.73 -3.19 10.27
CA GLN A 72 11.69 -2.15 9.24
C GLN A 72 10.25 -1.83 8.81
N VAL A 73 9.41 -2.84 8.63
CA VAL A 73 7.99 -2.64 8.32
C VAL A 73 7.33 -1.79 9.41
N LEU A 74 7.52 -2.15 10.68
CA LEU A 74 6.97 -1.39 11.79
C LEU A 74 7.40 0.09 11.74
N ARG A 75 8.69 0.36 11.53
CA ARG A 75 9.21 1.72 11.45
C ARG A 75 8.66 2.50 10.27
N ASN A 76 8.57 1.86 9.10
CA ASN A 76 8.10 2.50 7.88
C ASN A 76 6.64 2.94 7.97
N PHE A 77 5.82 2.18 8.69
CA PHE A 77 4.41 2.51 8.87
C PHE A 77 4.14 3.53 9.99
N THR A 78 5.18 4.13 10.56
CA THR A 78 5.05 5.25 11.50
C THR A 78 5.25 6.62 10.83
N VAL A 79 5.64 6.67 9.54
CA VAL A 79 5.97 7.93 8.86
C VAL A 79 4.75 8.63 8.26
N ALA A 80 3.62 7.96 8.16
CA ALA A 80 2.37 8.50 7.66
C ALA A 80 1.19 7.85 8.39
N PRO A 81 0.00 8.48 8.39
CA PRO A 81 -1.20 7.86 8.94
C PRO A 81 -1.50 6.54 8.25
N VAL A 82 -1.88 5.53 9.03
CA VAL A 82 -2.33 4.23 8.53
C VAL A 82 -3.85 4.17 8.66
N LEU A 83 -4.53 4.08 7.51
CA LEU A 83 -5.99 4.05 7.48
C LEU A 83 -6.51 2.65 7.74
N SER A 84 -7.52 2.57 8.60
CA SER A 84 -8.18 1.31 8.94
C SER A 84 -9.10 0.82 7.82
N PHE A 85 -9.37 -0.48 7.82
CA PHE A 85 -10.45 -1.07 7.04
C PHE A 85 -11.69 -1.12 7.93
N ASP A 86 -12.45 -0.03 7.88
CA ASP A 86 -13.61 0.19 8.76
C ASP A 86 -14.92 -0.27 8.10
N ASP A 87 -16.04 -0.05 8.78
CA ASP A 87 -17.36 -0.45 8.28
C ASP A 87 -17.71 0.23 6.94
N ALA A 88 -17.32 1.49 6.76
CA ALA A 88 -17.53 2.20 5.49
C ALA A 88 -16.74 1.53 4.37
N ALA A 89 -15.49 1.19 4.60
CA ALA A 89 -14.66 0.46 3.62
C ALA A 89 -15.24 -0.92 3.34
N ALA A 90 -15.71 -1.64 4.36
CA ALA A 90 -16.33 -2.96 4.20
C ALA A 90 -17.59 -2.90 3.33
N THR A 91 -18.42 -1.88 3.48
CA THR A 91 -19.62 -1.67 2.67
C THR A 91 -19.24 -1.45 1.19
N VAL A 92 -18.25 -0.60 0.94
CA VAL A 92 -17.74 -0.35 -0.43
C VAL A 92 -17.14 -1.63 -1.00
N PHE A 93 -16.35 -2.34 -0.22
CA PHE A 93 -15.72 -3.61 -0.64
C PHE A 93 -16.77 -4.64 -1.07
N ALA A 94 -17.85 -4.81 -0.30
CA ALA A 94 -18.92 -5.73 -0.65
C ALA A 94 -19.57 -5.37 -2.01
N ALA A 95 -19.76 -4.09 -2.27
CA ALA A 95 -20.31 -3.61 -3.54
C ALA A 95 -19.33 -3.89 -4.70
N LEU A 96 -18.03 -3.74 -4.49
CA LEU A 96 -17.01 -4.05 -5.51
C LEU A 96 -16.95 -5.55 -5.80
N VAL A 97 -17.01 -6.39 -4.78
CA VAL A 97 -17.03 -7.85 -4.93
C VAL A 97 -18.23 -8.30 -5.76
N ALA A 98 -19.39 -7.69 -5.54
CA ALA A 98 -20.60 -8.00 -6.28
C ALA A 98 -20.49 -7.69 -7.80
N GLN A 99 -19.60 -6.80 -8.19
CA GLN A 99 -19.34 -6.47 -9.60
C GLN A 99 -18.46 -7.49 -10.32
N ARG A 100 -17.91 -8.47 -9.61
CA ARG A 100 -17.07 -9.54 -10.15
C ARG A 100 -15.89 -9.03 -10.98
N LEU A 101 -15.20 -8.01 -10.47
CA LEU A 101 -14.02 -7.43 -11.10
C LEU A 101 -12.85 -8.42 -11.03
N ARG A 102 -12.01 -8.42 -12.08
CA ARG A 102 -10.77 -9.22 -12.12
C ARG A 102 -9.64 -8.47 -11.44
N VAL A 103 -9.80 -8.24 -10.15
CA VAL A 103 -8.85 -7.53 -9.30
C VAL A 103 -8.62 -8.36 -8.05
N ARG A 104 -7.36 -8.46 -7.62
CA ARG A 104 -7.01 -9.24 -6.43
C ARG A 104 -7.73 -8.68 -5.20
N THR A 105 -8.06 -9.57 -4.27
CA THR A 105 -8.80 -9.21 -3.05
C THR A 105 -8.12 -8.10 -2.25
N MET A 106 -6.80 -8.15 -2.09
CA MET A 106 -6.06 -7.11 -1.33
C MET A 106 -6.15 -5.76 -2.03
N ASP A 107 -6.03 -5.72 -3.35
CA ASP A 107 -6.16 -4.48 -4.13
C ASP A 107 -7.58 -3.92 -4.05
N LEU A 108 -8.61 -4.78 -4.07
CA LEU A 108 -9.99 -4.35 -3.86
C LEU A 108 -10.21 -3.74 -2.47
N ARG A 109 -9.56 -4.28 -1.45
CA ARG A 109 -9.64 -3.72 -0.09
C ARG A 109 -8.99 -2.34 -0.01
N ILE A 110 -7.84 -2.15 -0.66
CA ILE A 110 -7.19 -0.83 -0.75
C ILE A 110 -8.11 0.15 -1.50
N ALA A 111 -8.65 -0.28 -2.64
CA ALA A 111 -9.59 0.53 -3.43
C ALA A 111 -10.82 0.93 -2.61
N ALA A 112 -11.35 0.01 -1.80
CA ALA A 112 -12.51 0.27 -0.94
C ALA A 112 -12.22 1.35 0.10
N ILE A 113 -11.04 1.33 0.73
CA ILE A 113 -10.62 2.38 1.67
C ILE A 113 -10.55 3.72 0.94
N ALA A 114 -9.93 3.76 -0.24
CA ALA A 114 -9.78 4.99 -1.01
C ALA A 114 -11.14 5.56 -1.43
N LEU A 115 -12.04 4.74 -1.96
CA LEU A 115 -13.37 5.17 -2.36
C LEU A 115 -14.19 5.67 -1.19
N ALA A 116 -14.15 4.98 -0.05
CA ALA A 116 -14.89 5.38 1.14
C ALA A 116 -14.45 6.75 1.68
N ARG A 117 -13.20 7.13 1.43
CA ARG A 117 -12.62 8.39 1.91
C ARG A 117 -12.39 9.44 0.82
N GLY A 118 -12.70 9.13 -0.43
CA GLY A 118 -12.51 10.05 -1.55
C GLY A 118 -11.04 10.33 -1.87
N LEU A 119 -10.17 9.32 -1.76
CA LEU A 119 -8.74 9.46 -1.97
C LEU A 119 -8.32 8.97 -3.37
N VAL A 120 -7.25 9.56 -3.89
CA VAL A 120 -6.56 9.07 -5.09
C VAL A 120 -5.55 7.99 -4.67
N VAL A 121 -5.54 6.86 -5.35
CA VAL A 121 -4.57 5.78 -5.09
C VAL A 121 -3.31 6.03 -5.92
N LEU A 122 -2.17 6.06 -5.25
CA LEU A 122 -0.87 6.13 -5.90
C LEU A 122 -0.37 4.71 -6.13
N THR A 123 -0.34 4.27 -7.39
CA THR A 123 -0.02 2.89 -7.75
C THR A 123 0.64 2.79 -9.12
N ARG A 124 1.46 1.76 -9.30
CA ARG A 124 1.98 1.34 -10.60
C ARG A 124 1.06 0.33 -11.30
N ASN A 125 0.07 -0.18 -10.57
CA ASN A 125 -0.81 -1.25 -11.05
C ASN A 125 -2.11 -0.68 -11.64
N ALA A 126 -1.98 0.09 -12.72
CA ALA A 126 -3.13 0.65 -13.43
C ALA A 126 -4.05 -0.43 -14.03
N SER A 127 -3.49 -1.60 -14.36
CA SER A 127 -4.28 -2.68 -14.95
C SER A 127 -5.36 -3.22 -13.99
N ASP A 128 -5.06 -3.30 -12.69
CA ASP A 128 -6.01 -3.74 -11.69
C ASP A 128 -6.86 -2.59 -11.16
N PHE A 129 -6.22 -1.55 -10.61
CA PHE A 129 -6.95 -0.43 -10.01
C PHE A 129 -7.77 0.37 -11.03
N GLY A 130 -7.34 0.41 -12.29
CA GLY A 130 -8.08 1.07 -13.35
C GLY A 130 -9.42 0.41 -13.69
N GLN A 131 -9.64 -0.84 -13.28
CA GLN A 131 -10.92 -1.53 -13.44
C GLN A 131 -11.95 -1.15 -12.37
N VAL A 132 -11.56 -0.48 -11.32
CA VAL A 132 -12.46 -0.13 -10.20
C VAL A 132 -13.24 1.13 -10.56
N PRO A 133 -14.59 1.04 -10.71
CA PRO A 133 -15.39 2.20 -11.08
C PRO A 133 -15.29 3.33 -10.05
N GLY A 134 -15.09 4.55 -10.54
CA GLY A 134 -15.05 5.75 -9.71
C GLY A 134 -13.73 5.99 -8.97
N LEU A 135 -12.78 5.07 -9.04
CA LEU A 135 -11.49 5.22 -8.39
C LEU A 135 -10.54 6.07 -9.26
N GLN A 136 -9.96 7.09 -8.66
CA GLN A 136 -8.88 7.86 -9.27
C GLN A 136 -7.54 7.27 -8.90
N ILE A 137 -6.66 7.14 -9.87
CA ILE A 137 -5.31 6.59 -9.68
C ILE A 137 -4.27 7.49 -10.35
N GLU A 138 -3.08 7.51 -9.78
CA GLU A 138 -1.91 8.16 -10.36
C GLU A 138 -0.68 7.30 -10.12
N ASP A 139 0.29 7.37 -11.02
CA ASP A 139 1.61 6.76 -10.83
C ASP A 139 2.64 7.90 -10.63
N TRP A 140 3.19 7.98 -9.42
CA TRP A 140 4.18 8.99 -9.07
C TRP A 140 5.63 8.51 -9.21
N THR A 141 5.81 7.31 -9.75
CA THR A 141 7.15 6.73 -9.98
C THR A 141 7.72 7.02 -11.37
N VAL A 142 6.92 7.67 -12.19
CA VAL A 142 7.31 8.05 -13.55
C VAL A 142 7.10 9.53 -13.80
#